data_077a8c1997d4e672793323623c5e3e66
#
_entry.id   077a8c1997d4e672793323623c5e3e66
#
_cell.length_a   1.000
_cell.length_b   1.000
_cell.length_c   1.000
_cell.angle_alpha   90.00
_cell.angle_beta   90.00
_cell.angle_gamma   90.00
#
_symmetry.space_group_name_H-M   'P 1'
#
loop_
_entity.id
_entity.type
_entity.pdbx_description
1 polymer ?
#
loop_
_entity_poly.entity_id
_entity_poly.type
_entity_poly.pdbx_seq_one_letter_code
_entity_poly.pdbx_strand_id
1 'polypeptide(L)'
;MAELKEACGVFGMYDLDGGNVVPSIYYGLTSLQHRGQESCGLAVSRTEGERGNIQFHKDLGLVSEVLREDTIRNMEGDLGIGHVRYSTTGASVAENAQPLVLSYIKGTLALAHNGNLINTPELKWELIQNGAIFHTTTDSEVIAFHVARERVHSKTVEEAVLKTARKLKGAYALVIMSPRKLIGVRDPLGLKPLCLGKRGNAYVLASESCALTSVGAEFVRDIEPGEMVTISRNGVESNKELAGGKHAHCVFEYIYFARLDSEMDGVKIYDARIRGGKSLARSYPVEIGRASCRERV
;
A
#
# COMPACT_ATOMS: atom_id res chain seq x y z
N MET A 1 24.68 -13.78 -2.95
CA MET A 1 24.18 -12.46 -2.52
C MET A 1 22.69 -12.63 -2.29
N ALA A 2 22.18 -12.29 -1.11
CA ALA A 2 20.74 -12.24 -0.91
C ALA A 2 20.19 -11.14 -1.83
N GLU A 3 19.30 -11.49 -2.76
CA GLU A 3 18.56 -10.50 -3.53
C GLU A 3 17.77 -9.63 -2.56
N LEU A 4 17.95 -8.31 -2.66
CA LEU A 4 17.11 -7.35 -1.96
C LEU A 4 15.71 -7.42 -2.59
N LYS A 5 14.80 -8.12 -1.91
CA LYS A 5 13.44 -8.35 -2.38
C LYS A 5 12.53 -7.59 -1.46
N GLU A 6 12.12 -6.37 -1.77
CA GLU A 6 10.97 -5.75 -1.07
C GLU A 6 10.68 -4.32 -1.50
N ALA A 7 9.76 -4.14 -2.43
CA ALA A 7 9.09 -2.87 -2.58
C ALA A 7 7.74 -3.11 -3.25
N CYS A 8 6.67 -3.23 -2.49
CA CYS A 8 5.32 -3.11 -3.05
C CYS A 8 4.87 -1.65 -3.03
N GLY A 9 3.90 -1.30 -3.86
CA GLY A 9 3.23 0.00 -3.83
C GLY A 9 1.75 -0.16 -3.57
N VAL A 10 1.22 0.62 -2.62
CA VAL A 10 -0.20 0.71 -2.33
C VAL A 10 -0.74 2.09 -2.70
N PHE A 11 -1.96 2.11 -3.18
CA PHE A 11 -2.70 3.31 -3.53
C PHE A 11 -4.15 3.16 -3.10
N GLY A 12 -4.78 4.23 -2.62
CA GLY A 12 -6.21 4.26 -2.32
C GLY A 12 -6.77 5.66 -2.54
N MET A 13 -7.99 5.75 -3.03
CA MET A 13 -8.66 7.03 -3.24
C MET A 13 -10.15 6.94 -2.91
N TYR A 14 -10.66 7.97 -2.26
CA TYR A 14 -12.07 8.18 -2.03
C TYR A 14 -12.46 9.59 -2.44
N ASP A 15 -13.31 9.68 -3.47
CA ASP A 15 -13.88 10.93 -3.95
C ASP A 15 -15.25 11.14 -3.31
N LEU A 16 -15.35 12.09 -2.38
CA LEU A 16 -16.57 12.35 -1.62
C LEU A 16 -17.66 13.03 -2.47
N ASP A 17 -17.30 13.57 -3.63
CA ASP A 17 -18.26 14.12 -4.60
C ASP A 17 -18.82 13.05 -5.56
N GLY A 18 -18.39 11.78 -5.40
CA GLY A 18 -18.90 10.66 -6.17
C GLY A 18 -18.25 10.48 -7.55
N GLY A 19 -17.12 11.14 -7.81
CA GLY A 19 -16.35 11.01 -9.04
C GLY A 19 -15.71 9.62 -9.20
N ASN A 20 -15.58 9.14 -10.45
CA ASN A 20 -14.96 7.86 -10.74
C ASN A 20 -13.44 7.89 -10.44
N VAL A 21 -12.98 7.05 -9.50
CA VAL A 21 -11.58 7.00 -9.08
C VAL A 21 -10.71 6.02 -9.89
N VAL A 22 -11.30 5.20 -10.77
CA VAL A 22 -10.57 4.19 -11.56
C VAL A 22 -9.39 4.78 -12.34
N PRO A 23 -9.56 5.89 -13.11
CA PRO A 23 -8.44 6.51 -13.81
C PRO A 23 -7.33 7.00 -12.86
N SER A 24 -7.70 7.55 -11.71
CA SER A 24 -6.74 8.02 -10.72
C SER A 24 -5.94 6.87 -10.11
N ILE A 25 -6.58 5.72 -9.83
CA ILE A 25 -5.88 4.53 -9.36
C ILE A 25 -4.89 4.03 -10.41
N TYR A 26 -5.29 3.99 -11.68
CA TYR A 26 -4.41 3.61 -12.79
C TYR A 26 -3.14 4.48 -12.83
N TYR A 27 -3.28 5.81 -12.84
CA TYR A 27 -2.13 6.72 -12.87
C TYR A 27 -1.30 6.67 -11.59
N GLY A 28 -1.94 6.54 -10.42
CA GLY A 28 -1.25 6.34 -9.14
C GLY A 28 -0.39 5.09 -9.14
N LEU A 29 -0.93 3.96 -9.61
CA LEU A 29 -0.19 2.69 -9.72
C LEU A 29 0.92 2.76 -10.77
N THR A 30 0.68 3.42 -11.92
CA THR A 30 1.71 3.65 -12.94
C THR A 30 2.88 4.45 -12.35
N SER A 31 2.60 5.44 -11.52
CA SER A 31 3.63 6.21 -10.82
C SER A 31 4.41 5.39 -9.79
N LEU A 32 3.79 4.34 -9.24
CA LEU A 32 4.39 3.40 -8.28
C LEU A 32 4.98 2.14 -8.93
N GLN A 33 4.97 2.01 -10.27
CA GLN A 33 5.40 0.80 -10.98
C GLN A 33 6.84 0.38 -10.65
N HIS A 34 7.72 1.33 -10.33
CA HIS A 34 9.11 1.05 -9.91
C HIS A 34 9.18 0.23 -8.62
N ARG A 35 8.12 0.22 -7.80
CA ARG A 35 8.01 -0.56 -6.56
C ARG A 35 7.57 -2.01 -6.79
N GLY A 36 6.90 -2.29 -7.92
CA GLY A 36 6.41 -3.63 -8.20
C GLY A 36 6.14 -3.84 -9.68
N GLN A 37 6.76 -4.86 -10.28
CA GLN A 37 6.68 -5.16 -11.72
C GLN A 37 6.16 -6.57 -12.00
N GLU A 38 5.77 -7.32 -10.97
CA GLU A 38 5.40 -8.73 -11.10
C GLU A 38 3.89 -8.90 -11.30
N SER A 39 3.10 -8.20 -10.53
CA SER A 39 1.66 -8.21 -10.64
C SER A 39 1.07 -6.90 -10.17
N CYS A 40 -0.13 -6.60 -10.60
CA CYS A 40 -0.88 -5.45 -10.15
C CYS A 40 -2.38 -5.72 -10.15
N GLY A 41 -3.13 -4.81 -9.55
CA GLY A 41 -4.57 -4.86 -9.56
C GLY A 41 -5.21 -3.67 -8.89
N LEU A 42 -6.50 -3.55 -9.08
CA LEU A 42 -7.35 -2.56 -8.44
C LEU A 42 -8.67 -3.17 -7.97
N ALA A 43 -9.27 -2.53 -6.97
CA ALA A 43 -10.61 -2.82 -6.50
C ALA A 43 -11.35 -1.51 -6.26
N VAL A 44 -12.61 -1.43 -6.68
CA VAL A 44 -13.43 -0.22 -6.58
C VAL A 44 -14.84 -0.54 -6.10
N SER A 45 -15.48 0.43 -5.47
CA SER A 45 -16.85 0.37 -5.01
C SER A 45 -17.56 1.70 -5.25
N ARG A 46 -18.85 1.64 -5.53
CA ARG A 46 -19.73 2.79 -5.38
C ARG A 46 -20.25 2.83 -3.96
N THR A 47 -20.04 3.95 -3.29
CA THR A 47 -20.46 4.12 -1.89
C THR A 47 -21.96 4.38 -1.75
N GLU A 48 -22.64 4.75 -2.85
CA GLU A 48 -24.08 4.89 -2.93
C GLU A 48 -24.75 3.59 -3.33
N GLY A 49 -25.88 3.27 -2.68
CA GLY A 49 -26.67 2.08 -2.94
C GLY A 49 -26.83 1.16 -1.73
N GLU A 50 -27.82 0.24 -1.81
CA GLU A 50 -28.16 -0.65 -0.68
C GLU A 50 -27.12 -1.75 -0.41
N ARG A 51 -26.36 -2.16 -1.43
CA ARG A 51 -25.31 -3.17 -1.32
C ARG A 51 -24.06 -2.67 -2.05
N GLY A 52 -23.10 -2.16 -1.30
CA GLY A 52 -21.78 -1.87 -1.84
C GLY A 52 -21.14 -3.16 -2.36
N ASN A 53 -21.06 -3.30 -3.68
CA ASN A 53 -20.33 -4.37 -4.32
C ASN A 53 -18.93 -3.88 -4.69
N ILE A 54 -17.91 -4.66 -4.39
CA ILE A 54 -16.53 -4.37 -4.80
C ILE A 54 -16.28 -5.08 -6.13
N GLN A 55 -16.03 -4.29 -7.18
CA GLN A 55 -15.51 -4.76 -8.46
C GLN A 55 -13.98 -4.78 -8.37
N PHE A 56 -13.32 -5.78 -8.92
CA PHE A 56 -11.86 -5.84 -8.94
C PHE A 56 -11.33 -6.52 -10.18
N HIS A 57 -10.12 -6.14 -10.55
CA HIS A 57 -9.32 -6.83 -11.57
C HIS A 57 -7.86 -6.85 -11.12
N LYS A 58 -7.19 -7.99 -11.25
CA LYS A 58 -5.78 -8.19 -10.90
C LYS A 58 -5.20 -9.34 -11.70
N ASP A 59 -3.93 -9.23 -12.08
CA ASP A 59 -3.20 -10.28 -12.78
C ASP A 59 -1.69 -10.07 -12.67
N LEU A 60 -0.92 -11.00 -13.22
CA LEU A 60 0.52 -10.88 -13.43
C LEU A 60 0.81 -9.90 -14.57
N GLY A 61 1.81 -9.05 -14.39
CA GLY A 61 2.26 -8.08 -15.38
C GLY A 61 2.29 -6.65 -14.88
N LEU A 62 2.66 -5.74 -15.77
CA LEU A 62 2.72 -4.31 -15.52
C LEU A 62 1.33 -3.68 -15.51
N VAL A 63 1.21 -2.50 -14.90
CA VAL A 63 -0.06 -1.76 -14.82
C VAL A 63 -0.69 -1.57 -16.20
N SER A 64 0.11 -1.20 -17.21
CA SER A 64 -0.36 -1.00 -18.58
C SER A 64 -0.78 -2.30 -19.31
N GLU A 65 -0.31 -3.44 -18.84
CA GLU A 65 -0.63 -4.75 -19.42
C GLU A 65 -1.89 -5.36 -18.80
N VAL A 66 -2.04 -5.20 -17.49
CA VAL A 66 -3.14 -5.77 -16.70
C VAL A 66 -4.36 -4.86 -16.71
N LEU A 67 -4.17 -3.56 -16.45
CA LEU A 67 -5.26 -2.58 -16.35
C LEU A 67 -5.47 -1.84 -17.68
N ARG A 68 -5.69 -2.61 -18.77
CA ARG A 68 -5.94 -2.06 -20.10
C ARG A 68 -7.28 -1.36 -20.14
N GLU A 69 -7.45 -0.45 -21.11
CA GLU A 69 -8.66 0.32 -21.29
C GLU A 69 -9.91 -0.56 -21.43
N ASP A 70 -9.82 -1.65 -22.18
CA ASP A 70 -10.91 -2.62 -22.35
C ASP A 70 -11.30 -3.33 -21.05
N THR A 71 -10.32 -3.55 -20.15
CA THR A 71 -10.52 -4.20 -18.86
C THR A 71 -11.18 -3.25 -17.85
N ILE A 72 -10.71 -1.99 -17.78
CA ILE A 72 -11.15 -1.04 -16.75
C ILE A 72 -12.31 -0.13 -17.19
N ARG A 73 -12.65 -0.11 -18.50
CA ARG A 73 -13.71 0.76 -19.08
C ARG A 73 -15.05 0.65 -18.36
N ASN A 74 -15.41 -0.55 -17.93
CA ASN A 74 -16.68 -0.84 -17.27
C ASN A 74 -16.59 -0.85 -15.74
N MET A 75 -15.42 -0.51 -15.20
CA MET A 75 -15.23 -0.40 -13.76
C MET A 75 -15.49 1.03 -13.33
N GLU A 76 -16.36 1.20 -12.36
CA GLU A 76 -16.70 2.51 -11.83
C GLU A 76 -16.85 2.46 -10.32
N GLY A 77 -16.36 3.49 -9.66
CA GLY A 77 -16.48 3.65 -8.22
C GLY A 77 -15.97 5.02 -7.77
N ASP A 78 -16.48 5.50 -6.67
CA ASP A 78 -16.04 6.72 -5.99
C ASP A 78 -15.01 6.41 -4.87
N LEU A 79 -14.84 5.13 -4.56
CA LEU A 79 -13.90 4.59 -3.60
C LEU A 79 -13.15 3.41 -4.22
N GLY A 80 -11.82 3.39 -4.10
CA GLY A 80 -11.04 2.27 -4.60
C GLY A 80 -9.63 2.21 -4.05
N ILE A 81 -9.02 1.03 -4.22
CA ILE A 81 -7.63 0.76 -3.86
C ILE A 81 -6.91 0.04 -4.98
N GLY A 82 -5.60 0.18 -5.02
CA GLY A 82 -4.75 -0.51 -5.98
C GLY A 82 -3.42 -0.94 -5.37
N HIS A 83 -2.77 -1.86 -6.05
CA HIS A 83 -1.50 -2.45 -5.63
C HIS A 83 -0.60 -2.77 -6.82
N VAL A 84 0.70 -2.55 -6.66
CA VAL A 84 1.76 -3.10 -7.51
C VAL A 84 2.65 -3.97 -6.64
N ARG A 85 2.91 -5.21 -7.10
CA ARG A 85 3.61 -6.23 -6.32
C ARG A 85 5.01 -6.48 -6.83
N TYR A 86 5.93 -6.61 -5.88
CA TYR A 86 7.21 -7.27 -6.03
C TYR A 86 7.24 -8.42 -5.02
N SER A 87 7.46 -9.66 -5.46
CA SER A 87 7.34 -10.81 -4.56
C SER A 87 8.48 -10.89 -3.57
N THR A 88 8.12 -10.83 -2.30
CA THR A 88 9.00 -11.02 -1.16
C THR A 88 8.70 -12.35 -0.50
N THR A 89 7.40 -12.62 -0.36
CA THR A 89 6.85 -13.83 0.24
C THR A 89 5.77 -14.38 -0.69
N GLY A 90 5.83 -15.68 -0.95
CA GLY A 90 4.89 -16.39 -1.83
C GLY A 90 5.34 -16.45 -3.30
N ALA A 91 4.73 -17.39 -4.02
CA ALA A 91 5.03 -17.61 -5.44
C ALA A 91 4.54 -16.45 -6.32
N SER A 92 5.17 -16.30 -7.49
CA SER A 92 4.71 -15.37 -8.54
C SER A 92 3.58 -16.06 -9.33
N VAL A 93 2.37 -15.95 -8.76
CA VAL A 93 1.12 -16.52 -9.31
C VAL A 93 0.00 -15.49 -9.16
N ALA A 94 -0.98 -15.54 -10.07
CA ALA A 94 -2.07 -14.57 -10.12
C ALA A 94 -2.90 -14.51 -8.82
N GLU A 95 -3.03 -15.64 -8.12
CA GLU A 95 -3.73 -15.74 -6.84
C GLU A 95 -3.12 -14.81 -5.77
N ASN A 96 -1.79 -14.65 -5.82
CA ASN A 96 -1.02 -13.79 -4.90
C ASN A 96 -1.05 -12.31 -5.28
N ALA A 97 -1.58 -11.95 -6.46
CA ALA A 97 -1.77 -10.56 -6.84
C ALA A 97 -2.78 -9.87 -5.89
N GLN A 98 -2.55 -8.59 -5.65
CA GLN A 98 -3.40 -7.77 -4.79
C GLN A 98 -4.08 -6.66 -5.61
N PRO A 99 -5.20 -6.07 -5.10
CA PRO A 99 -5.82 -6.27 -3.78
C PRO A 99 -6.40 -7.65 -3.57
N LEU A 100 -6.38 -8.12 -2.31
CA LEU A 100 -7.14 -9.29 -1.90
C LEU A 100 -8.57 -8.87 -1.59
N VAL A 101 -9.53 -9.49 -2.23
CA VAL A 101 -10.96 -9.20 -2.04
C VAL A 101 -11.62 -10.41 -1.37
N LEU A 102 -12.23 -10.18 -0.23
CA LEU A 102 -12.90 -11.20 0.57
C LEU A 102 -14.37 -10.84 0.76
N SER A 103 -15.24 -11.83 0.57
CA SER A 103 -16.65 -11.76 0.96
C SER A 103 -16.87 -12.55 2.24
N TYR A 104 -17.53 -11.96 3.20
CA TYR A 104 -17.80 -12.57 4.51
C TYR A 104 -19.17 -12.08 5.05
N ILE A 105 -19.58 -12.58 6.19
CA ILE A 105 -20.93 -12.37 6.74
C ILE A 105 -21.34 -10.88 6.93
N LYS A 106 -20.37 -9.96 7.07
CA LYS A 106 -20.63 -8.51 7.22
C LYS A 106 -20.48 -7.73 5.91
N GLY A 107 -20.26 -8.39 4.78
CA GLY A 107 -20.12 -7.78 3.47
C GLY A 107 -18.81 -8.13 2.77
N THR A 108 -18.23 -7.18 2.07
CA THR A 108 -17.00 -7.34 1.30
C THR A 108 -15.90 -6.44 1.86
N LEU A 109 -14.67 -6.90 1.78
CA LEU A 109 -13.45 -6.19 2.17
C LEU A 109 -12.41 -6.35 1.06
N ALA A 110 -11.68 -5.29 0.74
CA ALA A 110 -10.47 -5.38 -0.08
C ALA A 110 -9.26 -4.86 0.70
N LEU A 111 -8.10 -5.50 0.51
CA LEU A 111 -6.86 -5.18 1.21
C LEU A 111 -5.68 -5.15 0.25
N ALA A 112 -4.89 -4.08 0.33
CA ALA A 112 -3.58 -3.93 -0.29
C ALA A 112 -2.52 -3.76 0.81
N HIS A 113 -1.43 -4.50 0.72
CA HIS A 113 -0.38 -4.57 1.74
C HIS A 113 1.00 -4.35 1.11
N ASN A 114 1.73 -3.38 1.62
CA ASN A 114 3.16 -3.22 1.39
C ASN A 114 3.90 -3.57 2.68
N GLY A 115 4.63 -4.66 2.68
CA GLY A 115 5.40 -5.08 3.84
C GLY A 115 5.56 -6.59 3.98
N ASN A 116 6.02 -6.98 5.16
CA ASN A 116 6.21 -8.39 5.52
C ASN A 116 6.08 -8.60 7.02
N LEU A 117 5.28 -9.59 7.41
CA LEU A 117 5.08 -9.95 8.80
C LEU A 117 6.08 -11.03 9.22
N ILE A 118 6.62 -10.90 10.44
CA ILE A 118 7.53 -11.88 11.01
C ILE A 118 6.81 -12.97 11.81
N ASN A 119 5.52 -12.77 12.14
CA ASN A 119 4.70 -13.73 12.90
C ASN A 119 3.55 -14.34 12.06
N THR A 120 3.71 -14.38 10.76
CA THR A 120 2.74 -15.00 9.83
C THR A 120 2.42 -16.46 10.19
N PRO A 121 3.40 -17.34 10.54
CA PRO A 121 3.10 -18.72 10.86
C PRO A 121 2.16 -18.88 12.05
N GLU A 122 2.37 -18.12 13.12
CA GLU A 122 1.55 -18.17 14.33
C GLU A 122 0.13 -17.68 14.05
N LEU A 123 -0.01 -16.54 13.34
CA LEU A 123 -1.30 -15.98 12.98
C LEU A 123 -2.08 -16.90 12.03
N LYS A 124 -1.39 -17.50 11.07
CA LYS A 124 -1.97 -18.45 10.12
C LYS A 124 -2.46 -19.72 10.84
N TRP A 125 -1.66 -20.23 11.76
CA TRP A 125 -2.01 -21.39 12.55
C TRP A 125 -3.27 -21.17 13.39
N GLU A 126 -3.39 -20.01 14.04
CA GLU A 126 -4.60 -19.60 14.80
C GLU A 126 -5.85 -19.66 13.90
N LEU A 127 -5.75 -19.21 12.65
CA LEU A 127 -6.87 -19.22 11.72
C LEU A 127 -7.22 -20.64 11.24
N ILE A 128 -6.20 -21.46 10.90
CA ILE A 128 -6.40 -22.86 10.46
C ILE A 128 -7.11 -23.69 11.54
N GLN A 129 -6.73 -23.55 12.80
CA GLN A 129 -7.40 -24.23 13.91
C GLN A 129 -8.88 -23.84 14.05
N ASN A 130 -9.28 -22.69 13.52
CA ASN A 130 -10.65 -22.23 13.47
C ASN A 130 -11.33 -22.44 12.10
N GLY A 131 -10.78 -23.34 11.26
CA GLY A 131 -11.38 -23.76 10.01
C GLY A 131 -11.12 -22.85 8.81
N ALA A 132 -10.16 -21.91 8.87
CA ALA A 132 -9.81 -21.07 7.72
C ALA A 132 -9.09 -21.91 6.65
N ILE A 133 -9.49 -21.71 5.40
CA ILE A 133 -8.88 -22.29 4.21
C ILE A 133 -8.18 -21.16 3.44
N PHE A 134 -6.89 -21.32 3.20
CA PHE A 134 -6.08 -20.33 2.50
C PHE A 134 -5.95 -20.68 1.02
N HIS A 135 -6.06 -19.65 0.17
CA HIS A 135 -5.93 -19.76 -1.28
C HIS A 135 -4.61 -19.20 -1.79
N THR A 136 -3.95 -18.35 -0.98
CA THR A 136 -2.67 -17.74 -1.33
C THR A 136 -1.56 -18.19 -0.39
N THR A 137 -0.32 -17.87 -0.77
CA THR A 137 0.85 -18.11 0.07
C THR A 137 1.36 -16.86 0.75
N THR A 138 0.58 -15.76 0.71
CA THR A 138 0.98 -14.44 1.22
C THR A 138 0.53 -14.22 2.67
N ASP A 139 1.28 -13.42 3.39
CA ASP A 139 0.90 -12.90 4.71
C ASP A 139 -0.30 -11.94 4.64
N SER A 140 -0.50 -11.30 3.49
CA SER A 140 -1.62 -10.39 3.24
C SER A 140 -2.97 -11.09 3.39
N GLU A 141 -3.10 -12.36 2.99
CA GLU A 141 -4.32 -13.15 3.18
C GLU A 141 -4.55 -13.43 4.67
N VAL A 142 -3.49 -13.69 5.42
CA VAL A 142 -3.58 -13.86 6.89
C VAL A 142 -4.10 -12.60 7.55
N ILE A 143 -3.61 -11.42 7.15
CA ILE A 143 -4.12 -10.13 7.64
C ILE A 143 -5.60 -9.98 7.31
N ALA A 144 -5.99 -10.19 6.05
CA ALA A 144 -7.36 -10.03 5.58
C ALA A 144 -8.35 -10.95 6.31
N PHE A 145 -7.96 -12.21 6.56
CA PHE A 145 -8.77 -13.15 7.35
C PHE A 145 -8.91 -12.74 8.83
N HIS A 146 -7.84 -12.23 9.45
CA HIS A 146 -7.93 -11.70 10.81
C HIS A 146 -8.86 -10.49 10.89
N VAL A 147 -8.79 -9.56 9.93
CA VAL A 147 -9.71 -8.41 9.89
C VAL A 147 -11.15 -8.88 9.72
N ALA A 148 -11.42 -9.82 8.81
CA ALA A 148 -12.75 -10.36 8.59
C ALA A 148 -13.31 -11.06 9.85
N ARG A 149 -12.47 -11.86 10.53
CA ARG A 149 -12.83 -12.55 11.79
C ARG A 149 -13.10 -11.56 12.92
N GLU A 150 -12.21 -10.60 13.15
CA GLU A 150 -12.41 -9.57 14.18
C GLU A 150 -13.67 -8.74 13.89
N ARG A 151 -13.98 -8.48 12.60
CA ARG A 151 -15.16 -7.71 12.21
C ARG A 151 -16.48 -8.40 12.57
N VAL A 152 -16.52 -9.72 12.68
CA VAL A 152 -17.71 -10.44 13.15
C VAL A 152 -18.10 -10.00 14.57
N HIS A 153 -17.08 -9.75 15.42
CA HIS A 153 -17.24 -9.43 16.83
C HIS A 153 -17.07 -7.94 17.15
N SER A 154 -16.73 -7.11 16.16
CA SER A 154 -16.53 -5.67 16.32
C SER A 154 -17.74 -4.90 15.80
N LYS A 155 -18.01 -3.74 16.41
CA LYS A 155 -19.11 -2.85 15.98
C LYS A 155 -18.80 -2.20 14.63
N THR A 156 -17.55 -1.83 14.40
CA THR A 156 -17.09 -1.14 13.18
C THR A 156 -15.92 -1.87 12.51
N VAL A 157 -15.63 -1.54 11.26
CA VAL A 157 -14.47 -2.10 10.54
C VAL A 157 -13.18 -1.56 11.12
N GLU A 158 -13.16 -0.31 11.57
CA GLU A 158 -12.00 0.35 12.19
C GLU A 158 -11.57 -0.41 13.46
N GLU A 159 -12.53 -0.74 14.30
CA GLU A 159 -12.27 -1.53 15.51
C GLU A 159 -11.66 -2.90 15.17
N ALA A 160 -12.15 -3.56 14.12
CA ALA A 160 -11.62 -4.83 13.66
C ALA A 160 -10.20 -4.71 13.13
N VAL A 161 -9.93 -3.65 12.35
CA VAL A 161 -8.59 -3.36 11.82
C VAL A 161 -7.61 -3.07 12.96
N LEU A 162 -7.98 -2.26 13.94
CA LEU A 162 -7.15 -1.98 15.12
C LEU A 162 -6.85 -3.25 15.95
N LYS A 163 -7.86 -4.07 16.21
CA LYS A 163 -7.67 -5.36 16.92
C LYS A 163 -6.72 -6.28 16.16
N THR A 164 -6.85 -6.34 14.85
CA THR A 164 -5.92 -7.10 14.00
C THR A 164 -4.52 -6.51 14.06
N ALA A 165 -4.36 -5.21 13.84
CA ALA A 165 -3.06 -4.53 13.79
C ALA A 165 -2.25 -4.69 15.09
N ARG A 166 -2.91 -4.77 16.25
CA ARG A 166 -2.26 -5.09 17.54
C ARG A 166 -1.60 -6.47 17.59
N LYS A 167 -2.04 -7.41 16.75
CA LYS A 167 -1.48 -8.77 16.66
C LYS A 167 -0.33 -8.85 15.67
N LEU A 168 -0.27 -7.92 14.71
CA LEU A 168 0.73 -7.94 13.65
C LEU A 168 2.11 -7.57 14.18
N LYS A 169 3.13 -8.34 13.80
CA LYS A 169 4.54 -8.04 14.05
C LYS A 169 5.29 -7.99 12.73
N GLY A 170 6.04 -6.93 12.49
CA GLY A 170 6.79 -6.73 11.25
C GLY A 170 6.60 -5.33 10.69
N ALA A 171 6.96 -5.17 9.42
CA ALA A 171 6.83 -3.91 8.68
C ALA A 171 5.60 -3.96 7.79
N TYR A 172 4.72 -2.97 7.88
CA TYR A 172 3.55 -2.92 7.02
C TYR A 172 2.99 -1.51 6.80
N ALA A 173 2.54 -1.27 5.59
CA ALA A 173 1.57 -0.23 5.26
C ALA A 173 0.36 -0.92 4.62
N LEU A 174 -0.80 -0.74 5.23
CA LEU A 174 -2.05 -1.35 4.76
C LEU A 174 -2.97 -0.28 4.19
N VAL A 175 -3.56 -0.56 3.05
CA VAL A 175 -4.70 0.20 2.52
C VAL A 175 -5.86 -0.77 2.38
N ILE A 176 -6.90 -0.53 3.16
CA ILE A 176 -8.06 -1.41 3.30
C ILE A 176 -9.30 -0.63 2.88
N MET A 177 -10.18 -1.25 2.12
CA MET A 177 -11.48 -0.69 1.84
C MET A 177 -12.61 -1.65 2.23
N SER A 178 -13.62 -1.11 2.86
CA SER A 178 -14.98 -1.65 2.84
C SER A 178 -15.76 -0.93 1.74
N PRO A 179 -16.98 -1.33 1.40
CA PRO A 179 -17.74 -0.64 0.37
C PRO A 179 -17.97 0.87 0.60
N ARG A 180 -17.72 1.40 1.80
CA ARG A 180 -18.02 2.80 2.16
C ARG A 180 -16.92 3.52 2.92
N LYS A 181 -15.78 2.88 3.16
CA LYS A 181 -14.68 3.46 3.94
C LYS A 181 -13.33 3.06 3.37
N LEU A 182 -12.41 3.99 3.34
CA LEU A 182 -11.01 3.76 3.03
C LEU A 182 -10.20 3.92 4.32
N ILE A 183 -9.34 2.93 4.61
CA ILE A 183 -8.56 2.89 5.84
C ILE A 183 -7.10 2.71 5.48
N GLY A 184 -6.23 3.57 5.99
CA GLY A 184 -4.78 3.43 5.92
C GLY A 184 -4.22 3.09 7.29
N VAL A 185 -3.30 2.15 7.38
CA VAL A 185 -2.60 1.80 8.62
C VAL A 185 -1.11 1.73 8.36
N ARG A 186 -0.31 2.42 9.17
CA ARG A 186 1.15 2.33 9.14
C ARG A 186 1.65 1.57 10.36
N ASP A 187 2.66 0.73 10.18
CA ASP A 187 3.24 -0.06 11.28
C ASP A 187 3.74 0.82 12.44
N PRO A 188 3.78 0.30 13.69
CA PRO A 188 4.13 1.10 14.88
C PRO A 188 5.54 1.70 14.86
N LEU A 189 6.45 1.18 14.03
CA LEU A 189 7.80 1.72 13.86
C LEU A 189 7.90 2.69 12.68
N GLY A 190 6.95 2.65 11.74
CA GLY A 190 6.96 3.45 10.52
C GLY A 190 7.94 2.95 9.47
N LEU A 191 8.22 1.64 9.45
CA LEU A 191 9.20 1.04 8.52
C LEU A 191 8.77 1.14 7.06
N LYS A 192 7.45 1.00 6.80
CA LYS A 192 6.91 1.18 5.44
C LYS A 192 6.24 2.56 5.33
N PRO A 193 6.47 3.26 4.20
CA PRO A 193 5.89 4.58 3.99
C PRO A 193 4.40 4.51 3.63
N LEU A 194 3.67 5.52 4.09
CA LEU A 194 2.29 5.78 3.71
C LEU A 194 2.02 7.27 3.89
N CYS A 195 1.48 7.94 2.88
CA CYS A 195 1.14 9.36 2.92
C CYS A 195 -0.32 9.62 2.56
N LEU A 196 -0.81 10.76 3.01
CA LEU A 196 -2.14 11.29 2.75
C LEU A 196 -2.04 12.49 1.81
N GLY A 197 -2.86 12.49 0.78
CA GLY A 197 -3.06 13.62 -0.13
C GLY A 197 -4.52 14.00 -0.25
N LYS A 198 -4.76 15.18 -0.86
CA LYS A 198 -6.11 15.71 -1.11
C LYS A 198 -6.19 16.35 -2.49
N ARG A 199 -7.30 16.10 -3.20
CA ARG A 199 -7.65 16.77 -4.46
C ARG A 199 -9.12 17.18 -4.43
N GLY A 200 -9.41 18.47 -4.24
CA GLY A 200 -10.78 18.93 -3.99
C GLY A 200 -11.36 18.24 -2.76
N ASN A 201 -12.47 17.50 -2.91
CA ASN A 201 -13.07 16.67 -1.85
C ASN A 201 -12.62 15.20 -1.89
N ALA A 202 -11.70 14.84 -2.76
CA ALA A 202 -11.14 13.50 -2.78
C ALA A 202 -9.90 13.40 -1.87
N TYR A 203 -9.79 12.30 -1.14
CA TYR A 203 -8.63 11.94 -0.33
C TYR A 203 -7.88 10.76 -0.94
N VAL A 204 -6.56 10.80 -0.85
CA VAL A 204 -5.67 9.81 -1.44
C VAL A 204 -4.71 9.27 -0.39
N LEU A 205 -4.54 7.95 -0.34
CA LEU A 205 -3.49 7.26 0.41
C LEU A 205 -2.51 6.63 -0.59
N ALA A 206 -1.21 6.81 -0.40
CA ALA A 206 -0.21 6.25 -1.29
C ALA A 206 1.08 5.89 -0.55
N SER A 207 1.84 4.93 -1.07
CA SER A 207 3.17 4.60 -0.57
C SER A 207 4.15 5.75 -0.73
N GLU A 208 4.01 6.57 -1.79
CA GLU A 208 4.91 7.68 -2.08
C GLU A 208 4.17 8.93 -2.54
N SER A 209 4.72 10.10 -2.23
CA SER A 209 4.14 11.39 -2.62
C SER A 209 4.14 11.62 -4.14
N CYS A 210 5.03 10.99 -4.91
CA CYS A 210 5.00 11.04 -6.38
C CYS A 210 3.68 10.51 -6.97
N ALA A 211 3.04 9.54 -6.30
CA ALA A 211 1.73 9.04 -6.72
C ALA A 211 0.60 10.05 -6.47
N LEU A 212 0.72 10.88 -5.43
CA LEU A 212 -0.21 11.99 -5.20
C LEU A 212 -0.11 13.02 -6.33
N THR A 213 1.12 13.41 -6.66
CA THR A 213 1.39 14.36 -7.75
C THR A 213 0.84 13.85 -9.08
N SER A 214 1.00 12.55 -9.38
CA SER A 214 0.54 11.96 -10.65
C SER A 214 -0.98 12.04 -10.85
N VAL A 215 -1.75 12.15 -9.76
CA VAL A 215 -3.22 12.26 -9.81
C VAL A 215 -3.71 13.68 -9.50
N GLY A 216 -2.80 14.65 -9.43
CA GLY A 216 -3.12 16.05 -9.13
C GLY A 216 -3.59 16.28 -7.70
N ALA A 217 -3.19 15.41 -6.76
CA ALA A 217 -3.46 15.58 -5.34
C ALA A 217 -2.30 16.32 -4.65
N GLU A 218 -2.65 17.26 -3.78
CA GLU A 218 -1.70 17.92 -2.92
C GLU A 218 -1.29 17.01 -1.76
N PHE A 219 0.01 16.99 -1.44
CA PHE A 219 0.51 16.29 -0.27
C PHE A 219 0.02 16.99 1.01
N VAL A 220 -0.65 16.25 1.87
CA VAL A 220 -1.13 16.78 3.17
C VAL A 220 -0.11 16.48 4.26
N ARG A 221 0.25 15.18 4.41
CA ARG A 221 1.24 14.71 5.39
C ARG A 221 1.54 13.23 5.21
N ASP A 222 2.60 12.79 5.82
CA ASP A 222 2.80 11.36 6.07
C ASP A 222 1.83 10.84 7.14
N ILE A 223 1.46 9.56 7.05
CA ILE A 223 0.79 8.85 8.13
C ILE A 223 1.84 8.52 9.19
N GLU A 224 1.58 8.88 10.43
CA GLU A 224 2.54 8.67 11.52
C GLU A 224 2.72 7.17 11.83
N PRO A 225 3.89 6.77 12.38
CA PRO A 225 4.08 5.41 12.86
C PRO A 225 3.02 4.99 13.88
N GLY A 226 2.36 3.85 13.63
CA GLY A 226 1.27 3.36 14.48
C GLY A 226 -0.04 4.13 14.33
N GLU A 227 -0.18 4.94 13.30
CA GLU A 227 -1.42 5.63 13.01
C GLU A 227 -2.31 4.81 12.07
N MET A 228 -3.60 4.82 12.36
CA MET A 228 -4.67 4.42 11.46
C MET A 228 -5.47 5.65 11.05
N VAL A 229 -5.62 5.88 9.75
CA VAL A 229 -6.48 6.92 9.18
C VAL A 229 -7.69 6.26 8.54
N THR A 230 -8.87 6.77 8.85
CA THR A 230 -10.13 6.37 8.23
C THR A 230 -10.72 7.52 7.44
N ILE A 231 -11.01 7.28 6.17
CA ILE A 231 -11.67 8.21 5.27
C ILE A 231 -13.08 7.69 5.01
N SER A 232 -14.06 8.51 5.33
CA SER A 232 -15.49 8.22 5.18
C SER A 232 -16.22 9.45 4.67
N ARG A 233 -17.53 9.38 4.47
CA ARG A 233 -18.35 10.56 4.15
C ARG A 233 -18.26 11.69 5.19
N ASN A 234 -17.85 11.37 6.41
CA ASN A 234 -17.66 12.36 7.47
C ASN A 234 -16.28 13.05 7.40
N GLY A 235 -15.46 12.71 6.41
CA GLY A 235 -14.10 13.21 6.26
C GLY A 235 -13.05 12.22 6.76
N VAL A 236 -11.94 12.74 7.28
CA VAL A 236 -10.76 11.99 7.72
C VAL A 236 -10.71 11.94 9.24
N GLU A 237 -10.63 10.74 9.78
CA GLU A 237 -10.44 10.50 11.21
C GLU A 237 -9.10 9.81 11.43
N SER A 238 -8.37 10.20 12.47
CA SER A 238 -7.07 9.63 12.86
C SER A 238 -7.19 8.90 14.19
N ASN A 239 -6.59 7.72 14.28
CA ASN A 239 -6.44 6.95 15.51
C ASN A 239 -4.98 6.55 15.70
N LYS A 240 -4.40 6.88 16.85
CA LYS A 240 -2.98 6.67 17.18
C LYS A 240 -2.79 5.62 18.30
N GLU A 241 -3.75 4.75 18.53
CA GLU A 241 -3.67 3.73 19.58
C GLU A 241 -2.51 2.71 19.42
N LEU A 242 -1.98 2.57 18.19
CA LEU A 242 -0.87 1.67 17.89
C LEU A 242 0.50 2.36 18.01
N ALA A 243 0.54 3.69 18.27
CA ALA A 243 1.77 4.44 18.34
C ALA A 243 2.63 4.00 19.53
N GLY A 244 3.86 3.55 19.26
CA GLY A 244 4.80 3.03 20.26
C GLY A 244 5.90 4.00 20.67
N GLY A 245 5.92 5.22 20.14
CA GLY A 245 6.89 6.29 20.46
C GLY A 245 8.31 6.09 19.93
N LYS A 246 8.61 4.95 19.28
CA LYS A 246 9.89 4.71 18.58
C LYS A 246 9.64 4.75 17.10
N HIS A 247 10.49 5.51 16.38
CA HIS A 247 10.45 5.54 14.92
C HIS A 247 11.68 4.84 14.36
N ALA A 248 11.48 4.07 13.29
CA ALA A 248 12.56 3.43 12.56
C ALA A 248 12.25 3.52 11.06
N HIS A 249 13.21 4.02 10.30
CA HIS A 249 13.04 4.14 8.86
C HIS A 249 13.82 3.02 8.16
N CYS A 250 13.21 2.42 7.15
CA CYS A 250 13.93 1.52 6.27
C CYS A 250 14.88 2.34 5.38
N VAL A 251 16.19 2.20 5.60
CA VAL A 251 17.19 2.95 4.83
C VAL A 251 17.09 2.68 3.32
N PHE A 252 16.62 1.49 2.91
CA PHE A 252 16.46 1.13 1.51
C PHE A 252 15.37 1.95 0.81
N GLU A 253 14.38 2.45 1.52
CA GLU A 253 13.41 3.39 0.94
C GLU A 253 14.11 4.65 0.44
N TYR A 254 15.07 5.20 1.20
CA TYR A 254 15.79 6.43 0.86
C TYR A 254 16.88 6.22 -0.21
N ILE A 255 17.62 5.11 -0.15
CA ILE A 255 18.78 4.90 -1.05
C ILE A 255 18.43 4.16 -2.33
N TYR A 256 17.31 3.41 -2.38
CA TYR A 256 17.02 2.53 -3.50
C TYR A 256 15.57 2.61 -4.00
N PHE A 257 14.55 2.34 -3.15
CA PHE A 257 13.19 2.13 -3.63
C PHE A 257 12.49 3.40 -4.10
N ALA A 258 12.44 4.44 -3.25
CA ALA A 258 11.63 5.60 -3.54
C ALA A 258 12.12 6.40 -4.75
N ARG A 259 11.20 6.98 -5.49
CA ARG A 259 11.51 7.90 -6.59
C ARG A 259 12.18 9.17 -6.05
N LEU A 260 13.03 9.76 -6.88
CA LEU A 260 13.80 10.96 -6.51
C LEU A 260 12.92 12.18 -6.20
N ASP A 261 11.76 12.25 -6.83
CA ASP A 261 10.77 13.32 -6.66
C ASP A 261 9.82 13.10 -5.47
N SER A 262 10.00 11.98 -4.74
CA SER A 262 9.23 11.69 -3.54
C SER A 262 9.80 12.39 -2.29
N GLU A 263 8.89 12.68 -1.36
CA GLU A 263 9.20 13.10 0.01
C GLU A 263 8.61 12.08 0.99
N MET A 264 9.38 11.70 2.01
CA MET A 264 8.99 10.73 3.05
C MET A 264 9.47 11.23 4.40
N ASP A 265 8.58 11.28 5.37
CA ASP A 265 8.88 11.68 6.76
C ASP A 265 9.68 13.01 6.82
N GLY A 266 9.28 13.98 5.98
CA GLY A 266 9.89 15.30 5.87
C GLY A 266 11.26 15.33 5.17
N VAL A 267 11.66 14.23 4.52
CA VAL A 267 12.95 14.13 3.81
C VAL A 267 12.72 13.94 2.32
N LYS A 268 13.22 14.87 1.50
CA LYS A 268 13.26 14.71 0.05
C LYS A 268 14.26 13.61 -0.34
N ILE A 269 13.81 12.64 -1.09
CA ILE A 269 14.63 11.48 -1.49
C ILE A 269 15.85 11.92 -2.31
N TYR A 270 15.69 12.90 -3.19
CA TYR A 270 16.79 13.49 -3.93
C TYR A 270 17.91 13.99 -3.01
N ASP A 271 17.57 14.77 -1.97
CA ASP A 271 18.54 15.31 -1.02
C ASP A 271 19.22 14.21 -0.18
N ALA A 272 18.47 13.18 0.20
CA ALA A 272 19.02 12.03 0.91
C ALA A 272 20.08 11.32 0.06
N ARG A 273 19.82 11.08 -1.24
CA ARG A 273 20.77 10.45 -2.17
C ARG A 273 21.98 11.33 -2.46
N ILE A 274 21.81 12.64 -2.60
CA ILE A 274 22.95 13.57 -2.72
C ILE A 274 23.85 13.51 -1.48
N ARG A 275 23.26 13.51 -0.26
CA ARG A 275 24.04 13.37 0.99
C ARG A 275 24.76 12.03 1.06
N GLY A 276 24.10 10.94 0.66
CA GLY A 276 24.70 9.61 0.57
C GLY A 276 25.88 9.56 -0.38
N GLY A 277 25.74 10.11 -1.60
CA GLY A 277 26.82 10.19 -2.58
C GLY A 277 28.01 11.02 -2.09
N LYS A 278 27.76 12.16 -1.43
CA LYS A 278 28.83 12.97 -0.83
C LYS A 278 29.57 12.22 0.28
N SER A 279 28.85 11.45 1.11
CA SER A 279 29.46 10.64 2.17
C SER A 279 30.30 9.50 1.57
N LEU A 280 29.81 8.82 0.55
CA LEU A 280 30.51 7.78 -0.17
C LEU A 280 31.82 8.29 -0.76
N ALA A 281 31.80 9.44 -1.45
CA ALA A 281 32.97 10.05 -2.07
C ALA A 281 34.05 10.45 -1.02
N ARG A 282 33.63 10.81 0.20
CA ARG A 282 34.57 11.10 1.30
C ARG A 282 35.18 9.84 1.90
N SER A 283 34.38 8.78 2.05
CA SER A 283 34.82 7.53 2.65
C SER A 283 35.69 6.67 1.72
N TYR A 284 35.42 6.79 0.42
CA TYR A 284 36.11 6.04 -0.64
C TYR A 284 36.52 6.99 -1.76
N PRO A 285 37.51 7.87 -1.51
CA PRO A 285 38.01 8.78 -2.53
C PRO A 285 38.65 7.98 -3.66
N VAL A 286 38.29 8.29 -4.89
CA VAL A 286 38.93 7.75 -6.08
C VAL A 286 39.81 8.80 -6.70
N GLU A 287 41.03 8.44 -7.21
CA GLU A 287 41.81 9.33 -8.04
C GLU A 287 41.04 9.60 -9.34
N ILE A 288 40.74 10.88 -9.58
CA ILE A 288 40.06 11.30 -10.79
C ILE A 288 41.09 11.25 -11.93
N GLY A 289 41.15 10.09 -12.59
CA GLY A 289 41.87 9.94 -13.88
C GLY A 289 40.94 10.33 -15.04
N ARG A 290 41.44 10.23 -16.26
CA ARG A 290 40.65 10.42 -17.50
C ARG A 290 39.70 9.24 -17.79
N ALA A 291 39.13 8.61 -16.81
CA ALA A 291 38.12 7.61 -17.05
C ALA A 291 36.89 8.29 -17.68
N SER A 292 36.75 8.16 -18.99
CA SER A 292 35.54 8.60 -19.66
C SER A 292 34.38 7.70 -19.27
N CYS A 293 33.18 8.24 -19.17
CA CYS A 293 31.94 7.45 -18.96
C CYS A 293 31.68 6.38 -20.04
N ARG A 294 32.54 6.31 -21.09
CA ARG A 294 32.48 5.33 -22.19
C ARG A 294 32.96 3.93 -21.79
N GLU A 295 33.71 3.78 -20.70
CA GLU A 295 34.28 2.49 -20.28
C GLU A 295 33.35 1.68 -19.35
N ARG A 296 32.08 2.09 -19.20
CA ARG A 296 31.12 1.46 -18.29
C ARG A 296 29.89 0.88 -18.95
N VAL A 297 30.02 0.46 -20.18
CA VAL A 297 28.94 -0.28 -20.82
C VAL A 297 29.35 -1.73 -20.96
#